data_24105503488846e79465d367d276493c
#
_entry.id   24105503488846e79465d367d276493c
#
_cell.length_a   1.000
_cell.length_b   1.000
_cell.length_c   1.000
_cell.angle_alpha   90.00
_cell.angle_beta   90.00
_cell.angle_gamma   90.00
#
_symmetry.space_group_name_H-M   'P 1'
#
loop_
_entity.id
_entity.type
_entity.pdbx_description
1 polymer ?
#
loop_
_entity_poly.entity_id
_entity_poly.type
_entity_poly.pdbx_seq_one_letter_code
_entity_poly.pdbx_strand_id
1 'polypeptide(L)'
;MRKATAARNAQLASSQPAREENIAAIVAHLRAGAKAECRRVGIELEHICVDGTGDPITYSQPNGVRDVLAALQEKYPEATVHGGDLLGVARPGAAVTIEPAAQLELSAGPFENLIDAKRVFLEFEDDAYQALSPIGGRALTLGFDPVNRAADK
;
A
#
# COMPACT_ATOMS: atom_id res chain seq x y z
N MET A 1 -16.60 -10.28 -42.63
CA MET A 1 -15.73 -9.28 -41.95
C MET A 1 -16.34 -7.88 -41.84
N ARG A 2 -16.90 -7.26 -42.90
CA ARG A 2 -17.43 -5.86 -42.85
C ARG A 2 -18.55 -5.60 -41.82
N LYS A 3 -19.47 -6.58 -41.55
CA LYS A 3 -20.57 -6.42 -40.60
C LYS A 3 -20.10 -6.38 -39.12
N ALA A 4 -19.06 -7.15 -38.75
CA ALA A 4 -18.50 -7.15 -37.39
C ALA A 4 -17.78 -5.84 -37.04
N THR A 5 -17.10 -5.25 -38.03
CA THR A 5 -16.40 -3.96 -37.88
C THR A 5 -17.39 -2.80 -37.67
N ALA A 6 -18.52 -2.82 -38.45
CA ALA A 6 -19.58 -1.79 -38.31
C ALA A 6 -20.29 -1.85 -36.94
N ALA A 7 -20.60 -3.05 -36.44
CA ALA A 7 -21.20 -3.22 -35.11
C ALA A 7 -20.25 -2.76 -33.99
N ARG A 8 -18.97 -3.06 -34.07
CA ARG A 8 -17.95 -2.60 -33.11
C ARG A 8 -17.80 -1.08 -33.12
N ASN A 9 -17.80 -0.46 -34.31
CA ASN A 9 -17.72 0.99 -34.43
C ASN A 9 -18.97 1.70 -33.88
N ALA A 10 -20.17 1.12 -34.09
CA ALA A 10 -21.41 1.64 -33.51
C ALA A 10 -21.41 1.52 -31.98
N GLN A 11 -20.89 0.43 -31.42
CA GLN A 11 -20.79 0.22 -29.98
C GLN A 11 -19.76 1.18 -29.35
N LEU A 12 -18.65 1.46 -30.02
CA LEU A 12 -17.67 2.47 -29.60
C LEU A 12 -18.26 3.89 -29.65
N ALA A 13 -19.03 4.21 -30.68
CA ALA A 13 -19.68 5.52 -30.80
C ALA A 13 -20.78 5.73 -29.73
N SER A 14 -21.54 4.70 -29.35
CA SER A 14 -22.54 4.77 -28.28
C SER A 14 -21.94 4.87 -26.89
N SER A 15 -20.67 4.46 -26.69
CA SER A 15 -19.95 4.58 -25.42
C SER A 15 -19.21 5.91 -25.27
N GLN A 16 -19.15 6.74 -26.32
CA GLN A 16 -18.39 7.99 -26.30
C GLN A 16 -18.96 9.04 -25.31
N PRO A 17 -20.30 9.26 -25.22
CA PRO A 17 -20.85 10.16 -24.21
C PRO A 17 -20.54 9.72 -22.77
N ALA A 18 -20.69 8.44 -22.46
CA ALA A 18 -20.36 7.91 -21.14
C ALA A 18 -18.87 8.05 -20.81
N ARG A 19 -17.99 7.93 -21.80
CA ARG A 19 -16.57 8.15 -21.62
C ARG A 19 -16.26 9.61 -21.33
N GLU A 20 -16.87 10.55 -22.02
CA GLU A 20 -16.69 11.98 -21.80
C GLU A 20 -17.22 12.41 -20.43
N GLU A 21 -18.38 11.90 -20.03
CA GLU A 21 -18.94 12.12 -18.68
C GLU A 21 -18.03 11.56 -17.59
N ASN A 22 -17.47 10.36 -17.76
CA ASN A 22 -16.54 9.78 -16.80
C ASN A 22 -15.23 10.57 -16.70
N ILE A 23 -14.69 11.04 -17.83
CA ILE A 23 -13.51 11.92 -17.84
C ILE A 23 -13.81 13.22 -17.11
N ALA A 24 -14.96 13.85 -17.38
CA ALA A 24 -15.36 15.08 -16.72
C ALA A 24 -15.52 14.87 -15.20
N ALA A 25 -16.12 13.74 -14.77
CA ALA A 25 -16.27 13.39 -13.37
C ALA A 25 -14.92 13.18 -12.66
N ILE A 26 -13.99 12.47 -13.30
CA ILE A 26 -12.62 12.27 -12.77
C ILE A 26 -11.89 13.61 -12.66
N VAL A 27 -11.95 14.46 -13.70
CA VAL A 27 -11.32 15.79 -13.67
C VAL A 27 -11.92 16.66 -12.59
N ALA A 28 -13.25 16.64 -12.43
CA ALA A 28 -13.94 17.40 -11.38
C ALA A 28 -13.53 16.91 -9.98
N HIS A 29 -13.42 15.59 -9.78
CA HIS A 29 -12.96 14.99 -8.52
C HIS A 29 -11.53 15.42 -8.17
N LEU A 30 -10.60 15.33 -9.12
CA LEU A 30 -9.21 15.75 -8.92
C LEU A 30 -9.11 17.26 -8.63
N ARG A 31 -9.88 18.08 -9.35
CA ARG A 31 -9.91 19.54 -9.12
C ARG A 31 -10.49 19.91 -7.77
N ALA A 32 -11.50 19.17 -7.29
CA ALA A 32 -12.08 19.39 -5.97
C ALA A 32 -11.09 19.13 -4.83
N GLY A 33 -10.08 18.27 -5.05
CA GLY A 33 -8.97 18.04 -4.13
C GLY A 33 -7.89 19.13 -4.14
N ALA A 34 -7.86 20.00 -5.18
CA ALA A 34 -6.87 21.06 -5.28
C ALA A 34 -7.12 22.13 -4.22
N LYS A 35 -6.08 22.49 -3.48
CA LYS A 35 -6.12 23.51 -2.43
C LYS A 35 -5.18 24.65 -2.81
N ALA A 36 -5.62 25.89 -2.59
CA ALA A 36 -4.79 27.08 -2.83
C ALA A 36 -3.54 27.10 -1.95
N GLU A 37 -3.67 26.58 -0.72
CA GLU A 37 -2.56 26.38 0.21
C GLU A 37 -2.65 24.98 0.80
N CYS A 38 -1.60 24.18 0.65
CA CYS A 38 -1.44 22.91 1.33
C CYS A 38 -0.12 22.98 2.12
N ARG A 39 -0.24 22.98 3.45
CA ARG A 39 0.91 23.01 4.37
C ARG A 39 1.07 21.70 5.12
N ARG A 40 0.44 20.64 4.64
CA ARG A 40 0.51 19.31 5.26
C ARG A 40 1.19 18.33 4.33
N VAL A 41 1.89 17.37 4.91
CA VAL A 41 2.57 16.29 4.19
C VAL A 41 2.08 14.94 4.75
N GLY A 42 1.70 14.03 3.84
CA GLY A 42 1.60 12.61 4.13
C GLY A 42 2.91 11.92 3.80
N ILE A 43 3.17 10.79 4.42
CA ILE A 43 4.30 9.93 4.10
C ILE A 43 3.80 8.53 3.76
N GLU A 44 4.44 7.92 2.78
CA GLU A 44 4.31 6.51 2.43
C GLU A 44 5.72 5.92 2.36
N LEU A 45 5.92 4.81 3.05
CA LEU A 45 7.22 4.18 3.19
C LEU A 45 7.07 2.68 3.09
N GLU A 46 7.69 2.11 2.06
CA GLU A 46 7.67 0.68 1.77
C GLU A 46 8.88 -0.03 2.37
N HIS A 47 8.64 -1.22 2.93
CA HIS A 47 9.66 -2.02 3.58
C HIS A 47 9.65 -3.44 3.03
N ILE A 48 10.82 -3.94 2.67
CA ILE A 48 11.02 -5.33 2.30
C ILE A 48 11.30 -6.12 3.57
N CYS A 49 10.44 -7.10 3.88
CA CYS A 49 10.65 -7.99 5.01
C CYS A 49 11.56 -9.16 4.62
N VAL A 50 12.62 -9.36 5.40
CA VAL A 50 13.55 -10.50 5.24
C VAL A 50 13.68 -11.27 6.54
N ASP A 51 14.01 -12.56 6.45
CA ASP A 51 14.30 -13.39 7.61
C ASP A 51 15.73 -13.21 8.13
N GLY A 52 16.14 -14.04 9.11
CA GLY A 52 17.46 -13.99 9.72
C GLY A 52 18.62 -14.32 8.78
N THR A 53 18.35 -14.94 7.63
CA THR A 53 19.34 -15.27 6.58
C THR A 53 19.42 -14.19 5.50
N GLY A 54 18.45 -13.29 5.47
CA GLY A 54 18.31 -12.24 4.46
C GLY A 54 17.40 -12.65 3.29
N ASP A 55 16.74 -13.82 3.39
CA ASP A 55 15.77 -14.26 2.39
C ASP A 55 14.43 -13.51 2.56
N PRO A 56 13.70 -13.22 1.48
CA PRO A 56 12.44 -12.47 1.56
C PRO A 56 11.36 -13.27 2.27
N ILE A 57 10.63 -12.61 3.15
CA ILE A 57 9.45 -13.17 3.81
C ILE A 57 8.24 -12.95 2.91
N THR A 58 7.60 -14.05 2.47
CA THR A 58 6.37 -13.99 1.66
C THR A 58 5.13 -13.82 2.54
N TYR A 59 3.98 -13.51 1.91
CA TYR A 59 2.74 -13.25 2.64
C TYR A 59 2.23 -14.45 3.44
N SER A 60 2.13 -15.63 2.82
CA SER A 60 1.41 -16.79 3.36
C SER A 60 2.31 -17.89 3.97
N GLN A 61 3.63 -17.74 3.96
CA GLN A 61 4.52 -18.69 4.62
C GLN A 61 4.32 -18.66 6.15
N PRO A 62 4.69 -19.71 6.90
CA PRO A 62 4.75 -19.66 8.35
C PRO A 62 5.64 -18.50 8.84
N ASN A 63 5.17 -17.71 9.76
CA ASN A 63 5.77 -16.43 10.18
C ASN A 63 5.92 -15.43 9.01
N GLY A 64 5.00 -15.49 8.06
CA GLY A 64 4.96 -14.59 6.89
C GLY A 64 4.47 -13.19 7.23
N VAL A 65 4.39 -12.34 6.20
CA VAL A 65 3.96 -10.94 6.38
C VAL A 65 2.53 -10.85 6.92
N ARG A 66 1.65 -11.82 6.63
CA ARG A 66 0.33 -11.93 7.27
C ARG A 66 0.43 -12.02 8.79
N ASP A 67 1.38 -12.82 9.31
CA ASP A 67 1.54 -13.01 10.74
C ASP A 67 2.19 -11.78 11.38
N VAL A 68 3.04 -11.05 10.64
CA VAL A 68 3.57 -9.73 11.02
C VAL A 68 2.44 -8.71 11.14
N LEU A 69 1.53 -8.63 10.15
CA LEU A 69 0.35 -7.77 10.24
C LEU A 69 -0.53 -8.13 11.44
N ALA A 70 -0.72 -9.42 11.70
CA ALA A 70 -1.49 -9.88 12.87
C ALA A 70 -0.84 -9.45 14.19
N ALA A 71 0.48 -9.49 14.30
CA ALA A 71 1.20 -8.98 15.47
C ALA A 71 1.06 -7.47 15.63
N LEU A 72 1.04 -6.71 14.53
CA LEU A 72 0.83 -5.26 14.55
C LEU A 72 -0.58 -4.85 15.00
N GLN A 73 -1.60 -5.75 14.96
CA GLN A 73 -2.97 -5.43 15.39
C GLN A 73 -3.07 -4.97 16.86
N GLU A 74 -2.12 -5.32 17.69
CA GLU A 74 -2.09 -4.82 19.08
C GLU A 74 -2.01 -3.29 19.14
N LYS A 75 -1.28 -2.68 18.20
CA LYS A 75 -1.04 -1.22 18.11
C LYS A 75 -1.87 -0.54 17.01
N TYR A 76 -2.33 -1.31 16.02
CA TYR A 76 -3.15 -0.90 14.88
C TYR A 76 -4.44 -1.73 14.86
N PRO A 77 -5.44 -1.42 15.70
CA PRO A 77 -6.58 -2.31 15.96
C PRO A 77 -7.59 -2.43 14.81
N GLU A 78 -7.57 -1.52 13.85
CA GLU A 78 -8.47 -1.57 12.69
C GLU A 78 -7.87 -2.51 11.63
N ALA A 79 -8.63 -3.50 11.18
CA ALA A 79 -8.16 -4.50 10.22
C ALA A 79 -8.83 -4.32 8.84
N THR A 80 -8.05 -4.38 7.79
CA THR A 80 -8.52 -4.50 6.40
C THR A 80 -8.40 -5.96 5.98
N VAL A 81 -9.57 -6.59 5.75
CA VAL A 81 -9.65 -8.01 5.36
C VAL A 81 -10.37 -8.14 4.02
N HIS A 82 -9.81 -8.94 3.11
CA HIS A 82 -10.44 -9.29 1.86
C HIS A 82 -10.31 -10.80 1.58
N GLY A 83 -11.43 -11.47 1.28
CA GLY A 83 -11.45 -12.90 1.01
C GLY A 83 -11.00 -13.80 2.18
N GLY A 84 -10.91 -13.25 3.40
CA GLY A 84 -10.39 -13.93 4.58
C GLY A 84 -8.91 -13.62 4.85
N ASP A 85 -8.23 -12.91 3.96
CA ASP A 85 -6.84 -12.49 4.12
C ASP A 85 -6.75 -11.12 4.78
N LEU A 86 -5.83 -10.97 5.75
CA LEU A 86 -5.52 -9.70 6.41
C LEU A 86 -4.55 -8.91 5.53
N LEU A 87 -5.04 -7.86 4.90
CA LEU A 87 -4.27 -7.04 3.93
C LEU A 87 -3.72 -5.75 4.53
N GLY A 88 -4.15 -5.40 5.73
CA GLY A 88 -3.66 -4.21 6.38
C GLY A 88 -4.25 -4.03 7.77
N VAL A 89 -3.62 -3.16 8.53
CA VAL A 89 -4.03 -2.75 9.88
C VAL A 89 -3.90 -1.23 9.98
N ALA A 90 -4.73 -0.59 10.83
CA ALA A 90 -4.72 0.85 10.94
C ALA A 90 -5.01 1.33 12.36
N ARG A 91 -4.61 2.58 12.62
CA ARG A 91 -4.98 3.40 13.78
C ARG A 91 -5.21 4.83 13.29
N PRO A 92 -5.81 5.72 14.09
CA PRO A 92 -5.97 7.12 13.69
C PRO A 92 -4.65 7.76 13.21
N GLY A 93 -4.62 8.19 11.95
CA GLY A 93 -3.48 8.88 11.34
C GLY A 93 -2.36 7.99 10.80
N ALA A 94 -2.48 6.65 10.87
CA ALA A 94 -1.51 5.74 10.28
C ALA A 94 -2.15 4.40 9.89
N ALA A 95 -1.77 3.87 8.74
CA ALA A 95 -2.13 2.53 8.28
C ALA A 95 -0.87 1.78 7.86
N VAL A 96 -0.87 0.47 8.07
CA VAL A 96 0.15 -0.45 7.55
C VAL A 96 -0.55 -1.43 6.64
N THR A 97 -0.19 -1.42 5.38
CA THR A 97 -0.76 -2.27 4.33
C THR A 97 0.29 -3.14 3.67
N ILE A 98 -0.14 -4.06 2.83
CA ILE A 98 0.76 -4.82 1.97
C ILE A 98 0.73 -4.26 0.55
N GLU A 99 1.92 -4.16 -0.03
CA GLU A 99 2.15 -3.85 -1.42
C GLU A 99 2.59 -5.11 -2.21
N PRO A 100 2.67 -5.08 -3.55
CA PRO A 100 3.14 -6.21 -4.34
C PRO A 100 4.45 -6.79 -3.81
N ALA A 101 4.59 -8.13 -3.91
CA ALA A 101 5.70 -8.89 -3.33
C ALA A 101 5.76 -8.85 -1.78
N ALA A 102 4.61 -8.66 -1.12
CA ALA A 102 4.46 -8.66 0.33
C ALA A 102 5.32 -7.61 1.06
N GLN A 103 5.56 -6.46 0.42
CA GLN A 103 6.16 -5.32 1.10
C GLN A 103 5.18 -4.77 2.14
N LEU A 104 5.69 -4.32 3.28
CA LEU A 104 4.93 -3.56 4.27
C LEU A 104 5.00 -2.07 3.91
N GLU A 105 3.86 -1.44 3.71
CA GLU A 105 3.77 -0.01 3.51
C GLU A 105 3.21 0.68 4.75
N LEU A 106 3.92 1.67 5.26
CA LEU A 106 3.36 2.65 6.18
C LEU A 106 2.81 3.83 5.38
N SER A 107 1.50 4.09 5.48
CA SER A 107 0.85 5.33 5.05
C SER A 107 0.46 6.13 6.28
N ALA A 108 0.97 7.36 6.45
CA ALA A 108 0.69 8.16 7.64
C ALA A 108 0.55 9.66 7.36
N GLY A 109 -0.25 10.32 8.18
CA GLY A 109 -0.53 11.75 8.13
C GLY A 109 -1.99 12.08 7.80
N PRO A 110 -2.26 13.30 7.29
CA PRO A 110 -1.29 14.35 6.94
C PRO A 110 -0.77 15.12 8.16
N PHE A 111 0.53 15.44 8.15
CA PHE A 111 1.24 16.15 9.21
C PHE A 111 1.44 17.63 8.87
N GLU A 112 1.52 18.49 9.87
CA GLU A 112 1.82 19.92 9.71
C GLU A 112 3.33 20.18 9.65
N ASN A 113 4.16 19.25 10.08
CA ASN A 113 5.62 19.35 10.04
C ASN A 113 6.29 17.98 9.92
N LEU A 114 7.55 17.97 9.47
CA LEU A 114 8.33 16.75 9.26
C LEU A 114 8.81 16.08 10.57
N ILE A 115 8.78 16.79 11.69
CA ILE A 115 9.19 16.23 12.99
C ILE A 115 8.15 15.19 13.43
N ASP A 116 6.85 15.51 13.28
CA ASP A 116 5.77 14.58 13.60
C ASP A 116 5.77 13.40 12.62
N ALA A 117 5.99 13.65 11.33
CA ALA A 117 6.14 12.59 10.34
C ALA A 117 7.28 11.62 10.70
N LYS A 118 8.47 12.17 11.06
CA LYS A 118 9.61 11.36 11.49
C LYS A 118 9.31 10.55 12.74
N ARG A 119 8.60 11.12 13.72
CA ARG A 119 8.24 10.41 14.94
C ARG A 119 7.38 9.19 14.64
N VAL A 120 6.33 9.35 13.82
CA VAL A 120 5.45 8.23 13.44
C VAL A 120 6.20 7.18 12.63
N PHE A 121 7.12 7.59 11.76
CA PHE A 121 7.99 6.66 11.04
C PHE A 121 8.86 5.82 12.00
N LEU A 122 9.53 6.44 12.96
CA LEU A 122 10.37 5.73 13.92
C LEU A 122 9.57 4.82 14.86
N GLU A 123 8.35 5.21 15.23
CA GLU A 123 7.41 4.34 15.97
C GLU A 123 7.08 3.09 15.14
N PHE A 124 6.78 3.25 13.86
CA PHE A 124 6.51 2.11 12.99
C PHE A 124 7.74 1.21 12.79
N GLU A 125 8.94 1.78 12.62
CA GLU A 125 10.19 1.00 12.52
C GLU A 125 10.39 0.11 13.76
N ASP A 126 10.12 0.65 14.95
CA ASP A 126 10.19 -0.11 16.22
C ASP A 126 9.09 -1.18 16.27
N ASP A 127 7.86 -0.86 15.89
CA ASP A 127 6.74 -1.80 15.85
C ASP A 127 7.01 -2.97 14.89
N ALA A 128 7.52 -2.67 13.69
CA ALA A 128 7.90 -3.68 12.70
C ALA A 128 9.08 -4.55 13.19
N TYR A 129 10.06 -3.93 13.85
CA TYR A 129 11.17 -4.65 14.46
C TYR A 129 10.66 -5.62 15.54
N GLN A 130 9.77 -5.20 16.42
CA GLN A 130 9.21 -6.05 17.47
C GLN A 130 8.41 -7.22 16.88
N ALA A 131 7.66 -7.00 15.80
CA ALA A 131 6.90 -8.05 15.11
C ALA A 131 7.80 -9.07 14.41
N LEU A 132 8.94 -8.65 13.86
CA LEU A 132 9.86 -9.49 13.10
C LEU A 132 10.95 -10.14 13.96
N SER A 133 11.33 -9.55 15.10
CA SER A 133 12.45 -10.02 15.92
C SER A 133 12.30 -11.46 16.43
N PRO A 134 11.09 -11.98 16.76
CA PRO A 134 10.94 -13.39 17.20
C PRO A 134 11.37 -14.42 16.16
N ILE A 135 11.37 -14.03 14.88
CA ILE A 135 11.79 -14.89 13.76
C ILE A 135 13.19 -14.53 13.24
N GLY A 136 13.90 -13.62 13.91
CA GLY A 136 15.19 -13.10 13.47
C GLY A 136 15.09 -12.19 12.22
N GLY A 137 13.87 -11.81 11.83
CA GLY A 137 13.60 -11.03 10.63
C GLY A 137 13.90 -9.54 10.80
N ARG A 138 13.86 -8.83 9.67
CA ARG A 138 14.06 -7.37 9.57
C ARG A 138 13.18 -6.78 8.50
N ALA A 139 12.75 -5.54 8.71
CA ALA A 139 12.18 -4.68 7.69
C ALA A 139 13.29 -3.80 7.10
N LEU A 140 13.47 -3.83 5.78
CA LEU A 140 14.49 -3.07 5.08
C LEU A 140 13.84 -1.91 4.35
N THR A 141 14.24 -0.69 4.65
CA THR A 141 13.79 0.55 3.99
C THR A 141 14.56 0.72 2.68
N LEU A 142 14.21 -0.08 1.67
CA LEU A 142 14.85 -0.10 0.36
C LEU A 142 13.80 0.03 -0.73
N GLY A 143 14.07 0.81 -1.77
CA GLY A 143 13.19 0.98 -2.93
C GLY A 143 13.16 -0.22 -3.89
N PHE A 144 14.00 -1.22 -3.67
CA PHE A 144 14.02 -2.48 -4.44
C PHE A 144 14.70 -3.58 -3.61
N ASP A 145 14.36 -4.84 -3.93
CA ASP A 145 15.04 -5.99 -3.33
C ASP A 145 16.41 -6.19 -3.99
N PRO A 146 17.52 -6.08 -3.23
CA PRO A 146 18.86 -6.14 -3.80
C PRO A 146 19.30 -7.57 -4.17
N VAL A 147 18.59 -8.61 -3.73
CA VAL A 147 19.01 -10.01 -3.86
C VAL A 147 18.06 -10.79 -4.76
N ASN A 148 16.74 -10.62 -4.58
CA ASN A 148 15.72 -11.46 -5.20
C ASN A 148 15.10 -10.78 -6.42
N ARG A 149 14.69 -11.60 -7.41
CA ARG A 149 13.94 -11.11 -8.57
C ARG A 149 12.44 -11.08 -8.25
N ALA A 150 11.71 -10.19 -8.91
CA ALA A 150 10.24 -10.13 -8.77
C ALA A 150 9.53 -11.45 -9.11
N ALA A 151 10.14 -12.29 -9.95
CA ALA A 151 9.62 -13.61 -10.30
C ALA A 151 9.84 -14.68 -9.23
N ASP A 152 10.65 -14.41 -8.22
CA ASP A 152 10.99 -15.35 -7.14
C ASP A 152 10.09 -15.14 -5.90
N LYS A 153 9.10 -14.23 -6.00
CA LYS A 153 8.22 -13.80 -4.91
C LYS A 153 6.77 -14.18 -5.13
#